data_4615dc76e97ab13896dc654e4ffbceea
#
_entry.id   4615dc76e97ab13896dc654e4ffbceea
#
_cell.length_a   1.000
_cell.length_b   1.000
_cell.length_c   1.000
_cell.angle_alpha   90.00
_cell.angle_beta   90.00
_cell.angle_gamma   90.00
#
_symmetry.space_group_name_H-M   'P 1'
#
loop_
_entity.id
_entity.type
_entity.pdbx_description
1 polymer ?
#
loop_
_entity_poly.entity_id
_entity_poly.type
_entity_poly.pdbx_seq_one_letter_code
_entity_poly.pdbx_strand_id
1 'polypeptide(L)'
;MGLELPFVTLDVFARERFKGNPLAVVTIPKGTHPKPTTQQKQTVAREFNLSETVFVHEETPGWDDQGTSSSDGGQRRHIEIFLPDQEVPFAGHPTIGTAVSLLPRGITTLITKAGPIALAQPIPGTVQAAIPHDVHLHQARLRSLPSFSPGDLSAVPEIREAELGAPIFSLVDGLAFILVPLASLELLSQVTLSPAKFPQDRLIDPGFTHGFICRLYYVILDEGPGKVLLRSRMMAGTFEDPATGSASCALGSYLALHSGDKRDRTIQYEITQGVEMGRESNILVEVDLKNDVVDQVRLAGTATQVMHGFISL
;
A
#
# COMPACT_ATOMS: atom_id res chain seq x y z
N MET A 1 35.53 -8.90 9.42
CA MET A 1 34.63 -9.12 8.30
C MET A 1 33.39 -8.28 8.57
N GLY A 2 32.89 -7.55 7.56
CA GLY A 2 31.63 -6.83 7.69
C GLY A 2 30.46 -7.79 7.87
N LEU A 3 29.35 -7.30 8.40
CA LEU A 3 28.09 -8.04 8.49
C LEU A 3 27.50 -8.18 7.08
N GLU A 4 27.22 -9.41 6.66
CA GLU A 4 26.51 -9.70 5.40
C GLU A 4 25.11 -10.18 5.68
N LEU A 5 24.11 -9.56 5.03
CA LEU A 5 22.70 -9.90 5.16
C LEU A 5 22.14 -10.39 3.82
N PRO A 6 21.49 -11.56 3.78
CA PRO A 6 20.84 -12.03 2.56
C PRO A 6 19.63 -11.15 2.22
N PHE A 7 19.40 -10.92 0.93
CA PHE A 7 18.22 -10.23 0.44
C PHE A 7 17.60 -10.92 -0.78
N VAL A 8 16.34 -10.65 -1.00
CA VAL A 8 15.64 -10.90 -2.26
C VAL A 8 15.00 -9.62 -2.74
N THR A 9 14.84 -9.45 -4.05
CA THR A 9 13.92 -8.46 -4.60
C THR A 9 12.73 -9.16 -5.24
N LEU A 10 11.57 -8.54 -5.10
CA LEU A 10 10.29 -9.05 -5.55
C LEU A 10 9.60 -7.99 -6.40
N ASP A 11 8.84 -8.43 -7.39
CA ASP A 11 7.84 -7.62 -8.06
C ASP A 11 6.46 -7.97 -7.46
N VAL A 12 5.93 -7.08 -6.65
CA VAL A 12 4.70 -7.29 -5.87
C VAL A 12 3.48 -6.93 -6.70
N PHE A 13 2.37 -7.66 -6.51
CA PHE A 13 1.14 -7.60 -7.29
C PHE A 13 1.32 -8.03 -8.75
N ALA A 14 2.34 -8.85 -9.03
CA ALA A 14 2.58 -9.39 -10.35
C ALA A 14 2.95 -10.88 -10.30
N ARG A 15 2.57 -11.62 -11.34
CA ARG A 15 2.96 -13.02 -11.59
C ARG A 15 4.16 -13.14 -12.52
N GLU A 16 4.50 -12.05 -13.21
CA GLU A 16 5.62 -11.95 -14.13
C GLU A 16 6.67 -10.99 -13.59
N ARG A 17 7.95 -11.29 -13.88
CA ARG A 17 9.06 -10.38 -13.55
C ARG A 17 8.97 -9.10 -14.35
N PHE A 18 9.50 -8.02 -13.76
CA PHE A 18 9.56 -6.67 -14.36
C PHE A 18 8.18 -6.02 -14.53
N LYS A 19 7.19 -6.56 -13.85
CA LYS A 19 5.85 -6.00 -13.63
C LYS A 19 5.69 -5.70 -12.14
N GLY A 20 4.53 -5.17 -11.72
CA GLY A 20 4.27 -4.95 -10.30
C GLY A 20 5.14 -3.87 -9.65
N ASN A 21 5.10 -3.79 -8.32
CA ASN A 21 5.86 -2.84 -7.52
C ASN A 21 7.12 -3.50 -6.94
N PRO A 22 8.34 -2.99 -7.26
CA PRO A 22 9.58 -3.56 -6.76
C PRO A 22 9.70 -3.42 -5.24
N LEU A 23 10.14 -4.49 -4.58
CA LEU A 23 10.38 -4.54 -3.15
C LEU A 23 11.71 -5.25 -2.86
N ALA A 24 12.53 -4.69 -1.98
CA ALA A 24 13.67 -5.39 -1.38
C ALA A 24 13.27 -5.95 0.00
N VAL A 25 13.55 -7.22 0.23
CA VAL A 25 13.35 -7.91 1.51
C VAL A 25 14.70 -8.41 1.99
N VAL A 26 15.23 -7.79 3.05
CA VAL A 26 16.51 -8.12 3.68
C VAL A 26 16.22 -8.97 4.92
N THR A 27 16.84 -10.12 5.02
CA THR A 27 16.69 -11.00 6.18
C THR A 27 17.80 -10.71 7.19
N ILE A 28 17.43 -10.56 8.47
CA ILE A 28 18.37 -10.54 9.61
C ILE A 28 18.36 -11.93 10.22
N PRO A 29 19.41 -12.76 9.97
CA PRO A 29 19.45 -14.13 10.42
C PRO A 29 19.42 -14.27 11.94
N LYS A 30 18.98 -15.44 12.43
CA LYS A 30 19.07 -15.82 13.83
C LYS A 30 20.54 -15.78 14.29
N GLY A 31 20.79 -15.21 15.49
CA GLY A 31 22.14 -15.10 16.05
C GLY A 31 23.00 -13.98 15.46
N THR A 32 22.46 -13.11 14.61
CA THR A 32 23.20 -11.93 14.12
C THR A 32 23.56 -10.98 15.28
N HIS A 33 24.88 -10.80 15.53
CA HIS A 33 25.44 -9.92 16.54
C HIS A 33 26.67 -9.16 16.02
N PRO A 34 26.72 -7.80 16.20
CA PRO A 34 25.60 -6.97 16.61
C PRO A 34 24.49 -6.94 15.56
N LYS A 35 23.24 -6.73 15.99
CA LYS A 35 22.14 -6.51 15.04
C LYS A 35 22.33 -5.18 14.29
N PRO A 36 21.89 -5.07 13.02
CA PRO A 36 21.95 -3.80 12.31
C PRO A 36 21.20 -2.70 13.06
N THR A 37 21.81 -1.54 13.17
CA THR A 37 21.17 -0.36 13.75
C THR A 37 20.10 0.19 12.80
N THR A 38 19.17 1.00 13.34
CA THR A 38 18.16 1.70 12.50
C THR A 38 18.84 2.55 11.42
N GLN A 39 19.97 3.21 11.73
CA GLN A 39 20.71 4.01 10.77
C GLN A 39 21.31 3.17 9.65
N GLN A 40 21.86 1.99 9.94
CA GLN A 40 22.36 1.05 8.92
C GLN A 40 21.23 0.56 8.01
N LYS A 41 20.07 0.17 8.60
CA LYS A 41 18.89 -0.22 7.84
C LYS A 41 18.39 0.91 6.94
N GLN A 42 18.36 2.14 7.45
CA GLN A 42 18.01 3.32 6.66
C GLN A 42 19.00 3.56 5.49
N THR A 43 20.29 3.33 5.71
CA THR A 43 21.31 3.45 4.66
C THR A 43 21.09 2.39 3.56
N VAL A 44 20.79 1.16 3.95
CA VAL A 44 20.45 0.06 3.02
C VAL A 44 19.20 0.38 2.21
N ALA A 45 18.15 0.90 2.85
CA ALA A 45 16.93 1.29 2.14
C ALA A 45 17.19 2.40 1.10
N ARG A 46 18.06 3.35 1.45
CA ARG A 46 18.49 4.41 0.53
C ARG A 46 19.33 3.87 -0.63
N GLU A 47 20.20 2.87 -0.38
CA GLU A 47 21.01 2.23 -1.42
C GLU A 47 20.16 1.45 -2.42
N PHE A 48 19.16 0.69 -1.96
CA PHE A 48 18.20 0.05 -2.86
C PHE A 48 17.39 1.08 -3.66
N ASN A 49 17.10 2.24 -3.07
CA ASN A 49 16.35 3.34 -3.69
C ASN A 49 15.01 2.90 -4.32
N LEU A 50 14.39 1.91 -3.71
CA LEU A 50 13.01 1.50 -3.99
C LEU A 50 12.05 2.30 -3.11
N SER A 51 10.77 2.32 -3.46
CA SER A 51 9.76 3.00 -2.62
C SER A 51 9.83 2.50 -1.17
N GLU A 52 10.01 1.19 -0.96
CA GLU A 52 10.27 0.62 0.37
C GLU A 52 11.27 -0.54 0.33
N THR A 53 11.90 -0.74 1.49
CA THR A 53 12.74 -1.91 1.81
C THR A 53 12.27 -2.50 3.14
N VAL A 54 12.13 -3.81 3.20
CA VAL A 54 11.71 -4.53 4.42
C VAL A 54 12.88 -5.26 5.04
N PHE A 55 13.00 -5.18 6.37
CA PHE A 55 13.88 -6.02 7.17
C PHE A 55 13.07 -7.06 7.91
N VAL A 56 13.35 -8.34 7.66
CA VAL A 56 12.69 -9.48 8.30
C VAL A 56 13.62 -10.05 9.37
N HIS A 57 13.17 -10.13 10.59
CA HIS A 57 13.92 -10.72 11.69
C HIS A 57 13.61 -12.23 11.77
N GLU A 58 14.61 -13.09 11.67
CA GLU A 58 14.44 -14.53 11.91
C GLU A 58 14.23 -14.84 13.40
N GLU A 59 14.77 -13.99 14.28
CA GLU A 59 14.46 -13.98 15.71
C GLU A 59 13.56 -12.76 16.02
N THR A 60 12.45 -12.99 16.69
CA THR A 60 11.59 -11.91 17.17
C THR A 60 12.14 -11.38 18.50
N PRO A 61 12.62 -10.11 18.58
CA PRO A 61 13.17 -9.56 19.81
C PRO A 61 12.13 -9.56 20.95
N GLY A 62 12.52 -10.06 22.11
CA GLY A 62 11.66 -10.07 23.31
C GLY A 62 10.60 -11.17 23.36
N TRP A 63 10.64 -12.11 22.43
CA TRP A 63 9.81 -13.32 22.41
C TRP A 63 10.76 -14.49 22.56
N ASP A 64 10.62 -15.25 23.63
CA ASP A 64 11.32 -16.51 23.84
C ASP A 64 10.88 -17.55 22.80
N ASP A 65 11.66 -18.62 22.64
CA ASP A 65 11.40 -19.70 21.68
C ASP A 65 10.00 -20.36 21.84
N GLN A 66 9.28 -20.05 22.92
CA GLN A 66 7.90 -20.52 23.16
C GLN A 66 6.82 -19.56 22.59
N GLY A 67 7.17 -18.32 22.25
CA GLY A 67 6.23 -17.30 21.77
C GLY A 67 6.11 -17.21 20.24
N THR A 68 6.75 -18.09 19.48
CA THR A 68 6.69 -18.10 18.01
C THR A 68 5.44 -18.74 17.43
N SER A 69 4.71 -19.52 18.21
CA SER A 69 3.40 -20.05 17.79
C SER A 69 2.27 -19.27 18.46
N SER A 70 1.35 -18.80 17.66
CA SER A 70 0.06 -18.33 18.14
C SER A 70 -0.70 -19.50 18.77
N SER A 71 -1.71 -19.22 19.60
CA SER A 71 -2.61 -20.24 20.18
C SER A 71 -3.33 -21.08 19.11
N ASP A 72 -3.29 -20.64 17.85
CA ASP A 72 -3.82 -21.30 16.65
C ASP A 72 -2.77 -22.09 15.84
N GLY A 73 -1.53 -22.24 16.36
CA GLY A 73 -0.43 -22.98 15.71
C GLY A 73 0.31 -22.20 14.61
N GLY A 74 -0.04 -20.94 14.36
CA GLY A 74 0.59 -20.11 13.32
C GLY A 74 1.96 -19.54 13.73
N GLN A 75 2.83 -19.33 12.76
CA GLN A 75 4.15 -18.72 12.98
C GLN A 75 4.10 -17.21 12.75
N ARG A 76 4.86 -16.46 13.56
CA ARG A 76 4.94 -14.99 13.49
C ARG A 76 6.33 -14.55 13.03
N ARG A 77 6.39 -13.40 12.34
CA ARG A 77 7.66 -12.74 11.96
C ARG A 77 7.58 -11.25 12.22
N HIS A 78 8.59 -10.71 12.88
CA HIS A 78 8.78 -9.27 13.04
C HIS A 78 9.39 -8.70 11.76
N ILE A 79 8.81 -7.60 11.28
CA ILE A 79 9.30 -6.85 10.11
C ILE A 79 9.37 -5.37 10.42
N GLU A 80 10.32 -4.68 9.79
CA GLU A 80 10.47 -3.23 9.79
C GLU A 80 10.45 -2.74 8.35
N ILE A 81 9.76 -1.65 8.08
CA ILE A 81 9.54 -1.11 6.73
C ILE A 81 10.18 0.27 6.65
N PHE A 82 11.05 0.46 5.68
CA PHE A 82 11.79 1.71 5.47
C PHE A 82 11.52 2.27 4.09
N LEU A 83 11.13 3.55 4.03
CA LEU A 83 11.28 4.40 2.85
C LEU A 83 12.76 4.78 2.69
N PRO A 84 13.19 5.39 1.58
CA PRO A 84 14.57 5.87 1.44
C PRO A 84 15.01 6.90 2.49
N ASP A 85 14.09 7.55 3.18
CA ASP A 85 14.36 8.64 4.13
C ASP A 85 13.90 8.38 5.57
N GLN A 86 12.97 7.44 5.81
CA GLN A 86 12.41 7.15 7.12
C GLN A 86 11.85 5.74 7.26
N GLU A 87 11.73 5.29 8.51
CA GLU A 87 10.95 4.11 8.87
C GLU A 87 9.46 4.45 8.92
N VAL A 88 8.61 3.54 8.42
CA VAL A 88 7.14 3.68 8.46
C VAL A 88 6.51 2.53 9.24
N PRO A 89 5.40 2.77 9.95
CA PRO A 89 4.76 1.75 10.77
C PRO A 89 4.09 0.65 9.95
N PHE A 90 3.65 0.98 8.75
CA PHE A 90 2.93 0.09 7.85
C PHE A 90 3.00 0.58 6.40
N ALA A 91 3.04 -0.37 5.44
CA ALA A 91 2.82 -0.11 4.01
C ALA A 91 2.24 -1.36 3.34
N GLY A 92 1.33 -1.19 2.38
CA GLY A 92 0.52 -2.28 1.80
C GLY A 92 1.33 -3.25 0.95
N HIS A 93 2.02 -2.76 -0.11
CA HIS A 93 2.76 -3.65 -1.00
C HIS A 93 3.95 -4.34 -0.30
N PRO A 94 4.71 -3.70 0.62
CA PRO A 94 5.76 -4.38 1.37
C PRO A 94 5.22 -5.52 2.23
N THR A 95 4.05 -5.35 2.83
CA THR A 95 3.37 -6.39 3.61
C THR A 95 3.04 -7.60 2.74
N ILE A 96 2.41 -7.39 1.57
CA ILE A 96 2.06 -8.49 0.66
C ILE A 96 3.31 -9.17 0.10
N GLY A 97 4.29 -8.41 -0.39
CA GLY A 97 5.51 -8.98 -0.95
C GLY A 97 6.30 -9.80 0.06
N THR A 98 6.48 -9.27 1.27
CA THR A 98 7.15 -9.99 2.36
C THR A 98 6.37 -11.26 2.74
N ALA A 99 5.05 -11.16 2.88
CA ALA A 99 4.22 -12.31 3.22
C ALA A 99 4.32 -13.41 2.14
N VAL A 100 4.28 -13.07 0.85
CA VAL A 100 4.48 -14.05 -0.24
C VAL A 100 5.87 -14.71 -0.15
N SER A 101 6.93 -13.95 0.14
CA SER A 101 8.29 -14.49 0.28
C SER A 101 8.44 -15.46 1.46
N LEU A 102 7.59 -15.30 2.48
CA LEU A 102 7.60 -16.11 3.69
C LEU A 102 6.58 -17.27 3.68
N LEU A 103 5.73 -17.38 2.66
CA LEU A 103 4.75 -18.48 2.53
C LEU A 103 5.36 -19.87 2.71
N PRO A 104 6.54 -20.19 2.09
CA PRO A 104 7.15 -21.51 2.26
C PRO A 104 7.58 -21.83 3.70
N ARG A 105 7.67 -20.80 4.55
CA ARG A 105 8.03 -20.92 5.96
C ARG A 105 6.82 -21.05 6.89
N GLY A 106 5.60 -21.06 6.36
CA GLY A 106 4.36 -21.22 7.14
C GLY A 106 4.01 -20.01 8.03
N ILE A 107 4.45 -18.78 7.67
CA ILE A 107 4.17 -17.58 8.44
C ILE A 107 2.71 -17.18 8.24
N THR A 108 2.00 -16.99 9.35
CA THR A 108 0.57 -16.60 9.38
C THR A 108 0.35 -15.20 9.95
N THR A 109 1.38 -14.58 10.52
CA THR A 109 1.27 -13.22 11.08
C THR A 109 2.58 -12.45 10.89
N LEU A 110 2.49 -11.24 10.35
CA LEU A 110 3.57 -10.26 10.39
C LEU A 110 3.37 -9.32 11.56
N ILE A 111 4.43 -9.07 12.32
CA ILE A 111 4.43 -8.09 13.40
C ILE A 111 5.12 -6.84 12.87
N THR A 112 4.36 -5.77 12.70
CA THR A 112 4.83 -4.46 12.25
C THR A 112 4.80 -3.46 13.41
N LYS A 113 5.34 -2.27 13.18
CA LYS A 113 5.26 -1.16 14.16
C LYS A 113 3.81 -0.68 14.38
N ALA A 114 2.90 -0.90 13.41
CA ALA A 114 1.47 -0.64 13.55
C ALA A 114 0.70 -1.78 14.24
N GLY A 115 1.39 -2.87 14.61
CA GLY A 115 0.79 -4.04 15.25
C GLY A 115 0.81 -5.31 14.39
N PRO A 116 0.14 -6.37 14.85
CA PRO A 116 0.08 -7.65 14.16
C PRO A 116 -0.85 -7.58 12.93
N ILE A 117 -0.40 -8.17 11.83
CA ILE A 117 -1.16 -8.31 10.58
C ILE A 117 -1.37 -9.80 10.32
N ALA A 118 -2.60 -10.24 10.43
CA ALA A 118 -2.99 -11.61 10.12
C ALA A 118 -2.93 -11.86 8.60
N LEU A 119 -2.41 -13.01 8.21
CA LEU A 119 -2.25 -13.44 6.83
C LEU A 119 -3.13 -14.65 6.55
N ALA A 120 -3.70 -14.69 5.35
CA ALA A 120 -4.39 -15.86 4.81
C ALA A 120 -3.88 -16.17 3.41
N GLN A 121 -4.07 -17.40 2.97
CA GLN A 121 -3.76 -17.83 1.61
C GLN A 121 -5.05 -18.38 0.97
N PRO A 122 -5.92 -17.48 0.42
CA PRO A 122 -7.20 -17.91 -0.12
C PRO A 122 -7.06 -18.81 -1.36
N ILE A 123 -6.00 -18.58 -2.14
CA ILE A 123 -5.62 -19.41 -3.30
C ILE A 123 -4.10 -19.59 -3.35
N PRO A 124 -3.57 -20.68 -3.91
CA PRO A 124 -2.13 -20.91 -4.00
C PRO A 124 -1.38 -19.71 -4.64
N GLY A 125 -0.32 -19.27 -3.97
CA GLY A 125 0.54 -18.16 -4.42
C GLY A 125 -0.02 -16.75 -4.21
N THR A 126 -1.24 -16.61 -3.67
CA THR A 126 -1.84 -15.32 -3.32
C THR A 126 -1.92 -15.18 -1.81
N VAL A 127 -1.39 -14.11 -1.27
CA VAL A 127 -1.55 -13.76 0.15
C VAL A 127 -2.63 -12.71 0.29
N GLN A 128 -3.42 -12.84 1.34
CA GLN A 128 -4.38 -11.85 1.81
C GLN A 128 -3.97 -11.41 3.22
N ALA A 129 -3.91 -10.10 3.43
CA ALA A 129 -3.58 -9.47 4.70
C ALA A 129 -4.75 -8.65 5.22
N ALA A 130 -5.08 -8.78 6.50
CA ALA A 130 -6.03 -7.90 7.17
C ALA A 130 -5.37 -6.53 7.40
N ILE A 131 -5.92 -5.47 6.79
CA ILE A 131 -5.35 -4.13 6.81
C ILE A 131 -5.92 -3.32 7.96
N PRO A 132 -5.09 -2.75 8.84
CA PRO A 132 -5.53 -1.77 9.81
C PRO A 132 -6.22 -0.60 9.12
N HIS A 133 -7.38 -0.20 9.61
CA HIS A 133 -8.14 0.91 9.05
C HIS A 133 -8.92 1.65 10.13
N ASP A 134 -9.07 2.95 9.92
CA ASP A 134 -9.93 3.88 10.65
C ASP A 134 -10.34 4.95 9.64
N VAL A 135 -11.26 4.56 8.77
CA VAL A 135 -11.57 5.31 7.54
C VAL A 135 -12.29 6.61 7.83
N HIS A 136 -11.90 7.68 7.14
CA HIS A 136 -12.54 9.00 7.29
C HIS A 136 -12.65 9.75 5.98
N LEU A 137 -13.84 10.28 5.68
CA LEU A 137 -14.08 11.18 4.56
C LEU A 137 -13.96 12.63 5.04
N HIS A 138 -12.90 13.33 4.59
CA HIS A 138 -12.70 14.75 4.90
C HIS A 138 -13.73 15.64 4.20
N GLN A 139 -14.12 16.73 4.88
CA GLN A 139 -15.13 17.68 4.37
C GLN A 139 -14.59 18.50 3.19
N ALA A 140 -13.32 18.89 3.25
CA ALA A 140 -12.70 19.70 2.22
C ALA A 140 -12.52 18.96 0.89
N ARG A 141 -12.40 19.74 -0.17
CA ARG A 141 -12.02 19.32 -1.53
C ARG A 141 -10.98 20.30 -2.05
N LEU A 142 -10.23 19.94 -3.09
CA LEU A 142 -9.28 20.88 -3.69
C LEU A 142 -9.98 22.18 -4.13
N ARG A 143 -11.22 22.10 -4.59
CA ARG A 143 -12.05 23.29 -4.96
C ARG A 143 -12.18 24.33 -3.85
N SER A 144 -12.02 23.96 -2.58
CA SER A 144 -12.08 24.89 -1.44
C SER A 144 -10.82 25.73 -1.26
N LEU A 145 -9.73 25.40 -1.94
CA LEU A 145 -8.49 26.17 -1.89
C LEU A 145 -8.61 27.47 -2.68
N PRO A 146 -7.99 28.56 -2.21
CA PRO A 146 -8.19 29.90 -2.80
C PRO A 146 -7.50 30.08 -4.16
N SER A 147 -6.45 29.31 -4.44
CA SER A 147 -5.67 29.45 -5.67
C SER A 147 -4.81 28.21 -5.93
N PHE A 148 -4.38 28.06 -7.18
CA PHE A 148 -3.45 27.06 -7.66
C PHE A 148 -2.36 27.71 -8.50
N SER A 149 -1.14 27.20 -8.39
CA SER A 149 -0.04 27.57 -9.28
C SER A 149 -0.16 26.83 -10.63
N PRO A 150 0.42 27.34 -11.71
CA PRO A 150 0.51 26.59 -12.96
C PRO A 150 1.17 25.23 -12.73
N GLY A 151 0.51 24.16 -13.18
CA GLY A 151 0.97 22.77 -13.02
C GLY A 151 0.56 22.08 -11.71
N ASP A 152 -0.12 22.77 -10.78
CA ASP A 152 -0.68 22.13 -9.59
C ASP A 152 -1.81 21.15 -9.95
N LEU A 153 -2.61 21.50 -10.93
CA LEU A 153 -3.71 20.70 -11.47
C LEU A 153 -3.44 20.37 -12.94
N SER A 154 -4.14 19.37 -13.45
CA SER A 154 -4.05 18.95 -14.84
C SER A 154 -4.33 20.10 -15.82
N ALA A 155 -3.62 20.13 -16.94
CA ALA A 155 -3.91 21.01 -18.06
C ALA A 155 -5.18 20.58 -18.82
N VAL A 156 -5.56 19.30 -18.76
CA VAL A 156 -6.77 18.75 -19.36
C VAL A 156 -7.99 19.19 -18.53
N PRO A 157 -8.96 19.91 -19.12
CA PRO A 157 -10.08 20.49 -18.37
C PRO A 157 -10.90 19.46 -17.59
N GLU A 158 -11.20 18.33 -18.20
CA GLU A 158 -12.00 17.25 -17.62
C GLU A 158 -11.28 16.62 -16.39
N ILE A 159 -9.97 16.39 -16.49
CA ILE A 159 -9.17 15.87 -15.37
C ILE A 159 -9.08 16.91 -14.25
N ARG A 160 -8.84 18.19 -14.60
CA ARG A 160 -8.80 19.29 -13.64
C ARG A 160 -10.11 19.42 -12.85
N GLU A 161 -11.25 19.33 -13.53
CA GLU A 161 -12.54 19.42 -12.88
C GLU A 161 -12.78 18.23 -11.94
N ALA A 162 -12.37 17.02 -12.34
CA ALA A 162 -12.38 15.83 -11.50
C ALA A 162 -11.47 16.01 -10.27
N GLU A 163 -10.25 16.53 -10.43
CA GLU A 163 -9.32 16.82 -9.32
C GLU A 163 -9.94 17.79 -8.31
N LEU A 164 -10.55 18.88 -8.80
CA LEU A 164 -11.16 19.91 -7.95
C LEU A 164 -12.31 19.37 -7.10
N GLY A 165 -13.11 18.42 -7.64
CA GLY A 165 -14.26 17.82 -6.97
C GLY A 165 -13.94 16.55 -6.18
N ALA A 166 -12.75 16.00 -6.32
CA ALA A 166 -12.39 14.70 -5.76
C ALA A 166 -12.53 14.63 -4.24
N PRO A 167 -13.08 13.56 -3.68
CA PRO A 167 -13.07 13.32 -2.25
C PRO A 167 -11.65 13.11 -1.72
N ILE A 168 -11.42 13.56 -0.49
CA ILE A 168 -10.21 13.28 0.28
C ILE A 168 -10.59 12.28 1.35
N PHE A 169 -9.94 11.11 1.33
CA PHE A 169 -10.31 9.98 2.15
C PHE A 169 -9.09 9.37 2.83
N SER A 170 -9.11 9.29 4.15
CA SER A 170 -8.09 8.60 4.94
C SER A 170 -8.44 7.13 5.11
N LEU A 171 -7.46 6.26 4.91
CA LEU A 171 -7.54 4.83 5.29
C LEU A 171 -7.30 4.65 6.78
N VAL A 172 -6.29 5.35 7.29
CA VAL A 172 -5.95 5.50 8.71
C VAL A 172 -5.47 6.92 8.94
N ASP A 173 -5.37 7.33 10.20
CA ASP A 173 -4.81 8.64 10.55
C ASP A 173 -3.40 8.84 9.96
N GLY A 174 -3.15 10.00 9.38
CA GLY A 174 -1.90 10.35 8.71
C GLY A 174 -1.70 9.75 7.30
N LEU A 175 -2.69 9.03 6.76
CA LEU A 175 -2.62 8.41 5.43
C LEU A 175 -3.91 8.68 4.64
N ALA A 176 -3.90 9.73 3.83
CA ALA A 176 -5.05 10.19 3.04
C ALA A 176 -4.78 10.13 1.53
N PHE A 177 -5.85 10.01 0.76
CA PHE A 177 -5.81 10.00 -0.70
C PHE A 177 -6.88 10.91 -1.28
N ILE A 178 -6.51 11.67 -2.31
CA ILE A 178 -7.44 12.40 -3.18
C ILE A 178 -7.88 11.42 -4.25
N LEU A 179 -9.11 10.94 -4.18
CA LEU A 179 -9.66 9.89 -5.04
C LEU A 179 -10.33 10.53 -6.26
N VAL A 180 -9.64 10.56 -7.39
CA VAL A 180 -10.05 11.29 -8.60
C VAL A 180 -10.74 10.35 -9.60
N PRO A 181 -12.09 10.37 -9.70
CA PRO A 181 -12.81 9.57 -10.69
C PRO A 181 -12.65 10.15 -12.09
N LEU A 182 -12.33 9.31 -13.06
CA LEU A 182 -12.25 9.69 -14.47
C LEU A 182 -13.26 8.89 -15.30
N ALA A 183 -13.78 9.52 -16.36
CA ALA A 183 -14.83 8.92 -17.19
C ALA A 183 -14.30 7.85 -18.17
N SER A 184 -12.99 7.83 -18.47
CA SER A 184 -12.45 6.91 -19.48
C SER A 184 -10.97 6.59 -19.26
N LEU A 185 -10.53 5.47 -19.83
CA LEU A 185 -9.12 5.09 -19.89
C LEU A 185 -8.28 6.08 -20.71
N GLU A 186 -8.88 6.75 -21.68
CA GLU A 186 -8.21 7.80 -22.45
C GLU A 186 -7.83 8.99 -21.55
N LEU A 187 -8.75 9.45 -20.70
CA LEU A 187 -8.44 10.50 -19.71
C LEU A 187 -7.40 10.00 -18.69
N LEU A 188 -7.51 8.75 -18.25
CA LEU A 188 -6.53 8.17 -17.32
C LEU A 188 -5.11 8.16 -17.92
N SER A 189 -4.98 7.85 -19.21
CA SER A 189 -3.69 7.85 -19.91
C SER A 189 -3.05 9.24 -20.02
N GLN A 190 -3.85 10.32 -19.99
CA GLN A 190 -3.39 11.71 -20.07
C GLN A 190 -2.98 12.31 -18.72
N VAL A 191 -3.17 11.58 -17.62
CA VAL A 191 -2.70 12.04 -16.30
C VAL A 191 -1.19 12.17 -16.29
N THR A 192 -0.69 13.28 -15.79
CA THR A 192 0.74 13.59 -15.69
C THR A 192 1.14 13.86 -14.25
N LEU A 193 2.43 13.71 -13.96
CA LEU A 193 3.00 14.07 -12.66
C LEU A 193 2.83 15.57 -12.38
N SER A 194 2.59 15.88 -11.12
CA SER A 194 2.55 17.26 -10.65
C SER A 194 3.29 17.36 -9.31
N PRO A 195 4.23 18.29 -9.16
CA PRO A 195 4.97 18.49 -7.92
C PRO A 195 4.15 19.20 -6.84
N ALA A 196 2.87 19.46 -7.08
CA ALA A 196 2.01 20.20 -6.16
C ALA A 196 2.01 19.60 -4.75
N LYS A 197 2.24 20.44 -3.78
CA LYS A 197 2.07 20.15 -2.35
C LYS A 197 0.88 20.95 -1.85
N PHE A 198 -0.21 20.28 -1.55
CA PHE A 198 -1.41 20.95 -1.07
C PHE A 198 -1.33 21.24 0.44
N PRO A 199 -1.90 22.38 0.90
CA PRO A 199 -1.92 22.75 2.32
C PRO A 199 -2.83 21.80 3.11
N GLN A 200 -2.23 20.89 3.88
CA GLN A 200 -2.96 19.86 4.61
C GLN A 200 -3.82 20.44 5.73
N ASP A 201 -3.41 21.55 6.35
CA ASP A 201 -4.17 22.32 7.34
C ASP A 201 -5.54 22.80 6.83
N ARG A 202 -5.74 22.83 5.52
CA ARG A 202 -7.00 23.21 4.86
C ARG A 202 -7.78 22.06 4.26
N LEU A 203 -7.15 20.89 4.13
CA LEU A 203 -7.71 19.73 3.44
C LEU A 203 -8.03 18.58 4.39
N ILE A 204 -7.27 18.46 5.45
CA ILE A 204 -7.42 17.41 6.47
C ILE A 204 -8.24 18.00 7.62
N ASP A 205 -9.27 17.28 8.05
CA ASP A 205 -10.17 17.74 9.10
C ASP A 205 -9.43 17.91 10.43
N PRO A 206 -9.82 18.86 11.30
CA PRO A 206 -9.21 19.03 12.61
C PRO A 206 -9.26 17.75 13.45
N GLY A 207 -8.14 17.41 14.09
CA GLY A 207 -8.00 16.20 14.88
C GLY A 207 -7.30 15.05 14.15
N PHE A 208 -7.09 15.18 12.83
CA PHE A 208 -6.31 14.22 12.03
C PHE A 208 -4.87 14.70 11.84
N THR A 209 -3.95 13.74 11.81
CA THR A 209 -2.52 14.00 11.62
C THR A 209 -2.25 14.41 10.18
N HIS A 210 -1.44 15.45 9.99
CA HIS A 210 -0.86 15.77 8.69
C HIS A 210 0.22 14.74 8.35
N GLY A 211 0.05 14.04 7.26
CA GLY A 211 0.93 12.96 6.87
C GLY A 211 1.02 12.81 5.36
N PHE A 212 0.92 11.60 4.88
CA PHE A 212 0.97 11.31 3.45
C PHE A 212 -0.38 11.66 2.79
N ILE A 213 -0.33 12.47 1.73
CA ILE A 213 -1.48 12.78 0.88
C ILE A 213 -1.08 12.72 -0.59
N CYS A 214 -1.75 11.87 -1.38
CA CYS A 214 -1.47 11.67 -2.80
C CYS A 214 -2.75 11.58 -3.61
N ARG A 215 -2.63 11.68 -4.95
CA ARG A 215 -3.75 11.55 -5.87
C ARG A 215 -3.82 10.16 -6.47
N LEU A 216 -4.94 9.48 -6.29
CA LEU A 216 -5.28 8.24 -6.97
C LEU A 216 -6.35 8.53 -8.01
N TYR A 217 -5.97 8.45 -9.28
CA TYR A 217 -6.89 8.55 -10.41
C TYR A 217 -7.42 7.17 -10.75
N TYR A 218 -8.72 7.04 -10.99
CA TYR A 218 -9.32 5.76 -11.27
C TYR A 218 -10.47 5.82 -12.27
N VAL A 219 -10.69 4.71 -12.95
CA VAL A 219 -11.82 4.46 -13.84
C VAL A 219 -12.49 3.16 -13.40
N ILE A 220 -13.81 3.19 -13.22
CA ILE A 220 -14.61 1.97 -13.03
C ILE A 220 -14.83 1.38 -14.43
N LEU A 221 -14.35 0.15 -14.65
CA LEU A 221 -14.47 -0.56 -15.92
C LEU A 221 -15.74 -1.40 -15.98
N ASP A 222 -16.10 -2.01 -14.85
CA ASP A 222 -17.29 -2.85 -14.72
C ASP A 222 -17.72 -2.87 -13.25
N GLU A 223 -19.03 -2.89 -13.03
CA GLU A 223 -19.62 -2.94 -11.70
C GLU A 223 -20.76 -3.97 -11.70
N GLY A 224 -20.51 -5.09 -11.03
CA GLY A 224 -21.46 -6.18 -10.85
C GLY A 224 -21.81 -6.43 -9.39
N PRO A 225 -22.74 -7.35 -9.11
CA PRO A 225 -23.12 -7.70 -7.76
C PRO A 225 -21.91 -8.20 -6.94
N GLY A 226 -21.47 -7.39 -5.96
CA GLY A 226 -20.38 -7.74 -5.06
C GLY A 226 -18.96 -7.69 -5.67
N LYS A 227 -18.81 -7.22 -6.91
CA LYS A 227 -17.50 -7.12 -7.58
C LYS A 227 -17.41 -5.87 -8.44
N VAL A 228 -16.27 -5.18 -8.35
CA VAL A 228 -15.97 -3.98 -9.15
C VAL A 228 -14.60 -4.14 -9.79
N LEU A 229 -14.50 -3.86 -11.09
CA LEU A 229 -13.25 -3.85 -11.85
C LEU A 229 -12.79 -2.40 -12.07
N LEU A 230 -11.54 -2.10 -11.78
CA LEU A 230 -10.98 -0.75 -11.82
C LEU A 230 -9.63 -0.69 -12.53
N ARG A 231 -9.37 0.43 -13.16
CA ARG A 231 -8.04 0.86 -13.59
C ARG A 231 -7.65 2.07 -12.75
N SER A 232 -6.39 2.14 -12.33
CA SER A 232 -5.90 3.28 -11.55
C SER A 232 -4.47 3.68 -11.90
N ARG A 233 -4.15 4.94 -11.55
CA ARG A 233 -2.79 5.49 -11.54
C ARG A 233 -2.62 6.31 -10.25
N MET A 234 -1.49 6.16 -9.58
CA MET A 234 -1.21 6.88 -8.34
C MET A 234 -0.03 7.82 -8.51
N MET A 235 -0.29 9.11 -8.29
CA MET A 235 0.71 10.18 -8.40
C MET A 235 1.11 10.69 -7.03
N ALA A 236 2.36 10.43 -6.65
CA ALA A 236 2.96 10.88 -5.40
C ALA A 236 3.96 12.03 -5.66
N GLY A 237 3.42 13.22 -5.92
CA GLY A 237 4.25 14.38 -6.24
C GLY A 237 5.03 14.16 -7.54
N THR A 238 6.33 13.91 -7.42
CA THR A 238 7.25 13.80 -8.58
C THR A 238 7.44 12.39 -9.12
N PHE A 239 6.77 11.39 -8.58
CA PHE A 239 6.83 10.02 -9.09
C PHE A 239 5.45 9.38 -9.20
N GLU A 240 5.31 8.42 -10.09
CA GLU A 240 4.16 7.53 -10.20
C GLU A 240 4.49 6.21 -9.52
N ASP A 241 3.60 5.75 -8.63
CA ASP A 241 3.76 4.47 -7.96
C ASP A 241 3.08 3.36 -8.77
N PRO A 242 3.77 2.26 -9.11
CA PRO A 242 3.21 1.21 -9.95
C PRO A 242 2.10 0.40 -9.28
N ALA A 243 2.08 0.32 -7.94
CA ALA A 243 1.02 -0.40 -7.23
C ALA A 243 0.93 0.07 -5.78
N THR A 244 -0.19 0.69 -5.42
CA THR A 244 -0.40 1.30 -4.12
C THR A 244 -1.51 0.58 -3.36
N GLY A 245 -1.13 -0.43 -2.58
CA GLY A 245 -2.10 -1.24 -1.83
C GLY A 245 -2.96 -0.43 -0.86
N SER A 246 -2.36 0.54 -0.14
CA SER A 246 -3.10 1.41 0.79
C SER A 246 -4.10 2.33 0.08
N ALA A 247 -3.73 2.92 -1.07
CA ALA A 247 -4.65 3.73 -1.86
C ALA A 247 -5.80 2.89 -2.44
N SER A 248 -5.51 1.65 -2.84
CA SER A 248 -6.50 0.69 -3.30
C SER A 248 -7.50 0.32 -2.18
N CYS A 249 -7.01 0.11 -0.96
CA CYS A 249 -7.85 -0.11 0.22
C CYS A 249 -8.72 1.11 0.55
N ALA A 250 -8.15 2.31 0.49
CA ALA A 250 -8.90 3.55 0.68
C ALA A 250 -10.00 3.72 -0.38
N LEU A 251 -9.67 3.51 -1.66
CA LEU A 251 -10.64 3.57 -2.76
C LEU A 251 -11.77 2.56 -2.59
N GLY A 252 -11.43 1.29 -2.31
CA GLY A 252 -12.43 0.24 -2.09
C GLY A 252 -13.37 0.57 -0.92
N SER A 253 -12.81 1.05 0.20
CA SER A 253 -13.59 1.47 1.37
C SER A 253 -14.50 2.66 1.05
N TYR A 254 -13.99 3.67 0.35
CA TYR A 254 -14.78 4.82 -0.09
C TYR A 254 -15.94 4.39 -0.99
N LEU A 255 -15.67 3.60 -2.01
CA LEU A 255 -16.70 3.12 -2.95
C LEU A 255 -17.74 2.25 -2.25
N ALA A 256 -17.31 1.36 -1.34
CA ALA A 256 -18.21 0.52 -0.56
C ALA A 256 -19.21 1.35 0.27
N LEU A 257 -18.71 2.38 0.98
CA LEU A 257 -19.56 3.26 1.79
C LEU A 257 -20.54 4.13 0.97
N HIS A 258 -20.18 4.44 -0.29
CA HIS A 258 -20.96 5.36 -1.15
C HIS A 258 -21.74 4.69 -2.28
N SER A 259 -21.82 3.35 -2.31
CA SER A 259 -22.51 2.59 -3.36
C SER A 259 -24.06 2.64 -3.29
N GLY A 260 -24.63 3.30 -2.27
CA GLY A 260 -26.09 3.42 -2.08
C GLY A 260 -26.79 2.17 -1.52
N ASP A 261 -26.16 1.01 -1.53
CA ASP A 261 -26.68 -0.21 -0.89
C ASP A 261 -26.16 -0.31 0.55
N LYS A 262 -27.10 -0.28 1.52
CA LYS A 262 -26.81 -0.24 2.95
C LYS A 262 -26.85 -1.60 3.67
N ARG A 263 -26.92 -2.69 2.93
CA ARG A 263 -26.95 -4.03 3.54
C ARG A 263 -25.54 -4.44 3.97
N ASP A 264 -25.48 -5.26 5.00
CA ASP A 264 -24.26 -5.97 5.36
C ASP A 264 -23.80 -6.82 4.18
N ARG A 265 -22.57 -6.63 3.73
CA ARG A 265 -22.04 -7.29 2.54
C ARG A 265 -20.53 -7.22 2.45
N THR A 266 -19.97 -8.10 1.65
CA THR A 266 -18.59 -8.07 1.18
C THR A 266 -18.55 -7.61 -0.27
N ILE A 267 -17.67 -6.67 -0.59
CA ILE A 267 -17.42 -6.20 -1.97
C ILE A 267 -15.96 -6.47 -2.32
N GLN A 268 -15.73 -7.05 -3.49
CA GLN A 268 -14.42 -7.32 -4.05
C GLN A 268 -14.08 -6.28 -5.11
N TYR A 269 -12.90 -5.71 -5.02
CA TYR A 269 -12.33 -4.78 -5.99
C TYR A 269 -11.11 -5.41 -6.64
N GLU A 270 -11.14 -5.56 -7.96
CA GLU A 270 -9.99 -5.95 -8.78
C GLU A 270 -9.44 -4.69 -9.44
N ILE A 271 -8.26 -4.28 -9.03
CA ILE A 271 -7.66 -3.01 -9.44
C ILE A 271 -6.40 -3.29 -10.23
N THR A 272 -6.37 -2.86 -11.49
CA THR A 272 -5.18 -2.87 -12.32
C THR A 272 -4.53 -1.49 -12.30
N GLN A 273 -3.27 -1.40 -11.85
CA GLN A 273 -2.48 -0.18 -11.73
C GLN A 273 -1.16 -0.31 -12.50
N GLY A 274 -0.49 0.80 -12.83
CA GLY A 274 0.88 0.82 -13.36
C GLY A 274 1.03 0.40 -14.83
N VAL A 275 -0.06 0.29 -15.59
CA VAL A 275 -0.03 -0.14 -16.99
C VAL A 275 0.71 0.88 -17.86
N GLU A 276 0.44 2.15 -17.67
CA GLU A 276 1.03 3.26 -18.42
C GLU A 276 2.54 3.39 -18.20
N MET A 277 3.05 2.89 -17.06
CA MET A 277 4.48 2.79 -16.74
C MET A 277 5.12 1.48 -17.26
N GLY A 278 4.35 0.56 -17.85
CA GLY A 278 4.82 -0.77 -18.24
C GLY A 278 5.03 -1.74 -17.05
N ARG A 279 4.54 -1.39 -15.85
CA ARG A 279 4.64 -2.18 -14.62
C ARG A 279 3.25 -2.60 -14.12
N GLU A 280 2.49 -3.23 -15.00
CA GLU A 280 1.15 -3.71 -14.68
C GLU A 280 1.11 -4.50 -13.38
N SER A 281 0.20 -4.09 -12.50
CA SER A 281 0.01 -4.62 -11.16
C SER A 281 -1.45 -4.98 -10.95
N ASN A 282 -1.71 -6.14 -10.34
CA ASN A 282 -3.06 -6.65 -10.08
C ASN A 282 -3.29 -6.73 -8.57
N ILE A 283 -4.04 -5.78 -8.05
CA ILE A 283 -4.33 -5.59 -6.63
C ILE A 283 -5.75 -6.05 -6.36
N LEU A 284 -5.91 -6.91 -5.36
CA LEU A 284 -7.22 -7.37 -4.91
C LEU A 284 -7.52 -6.73 -3.55
N VAL A 285 -8.68 -6.09 -3.44
CA VAL A 285 -9.17 -5.54 -2.18
C VAL A 285 -10.54 -6.12 -1.89
N GLU A 286 -10.78 -6.50 -0.65
CA GLU A 286 -12.06 -6.96 -0.18
C GLU A 286 -12.48 -6.11 1.02
N VAL A 287 -13.69 -5.57 0.97
CA VAL A 287 -14.23 -4.70 2.02
C VAL A 287 -15.53 -5.29 2.55
N ASP A 288 -15.56 -5.54 3.84
CA ASP A 288 -16.79 -5.91 4.54
C ASP A 288 -17.46 -4.65 5.10
N LEU A 289 -18.72 -4.48 4.76
CA LEU A 289 -19.59 -3.50 5.39
C LEU A 289 -20.51 -4.17 6.39
N LYS A 290 -20.67 -3.54 7.55
CA LYS A 290 -21.57 -3.95 8.60
C LYS A 290 -22.18 -2.73 9.29
N ASN A 291 -23.51 -2.66 9.33
CA ASN A 291 -24.21 -1.50 9.88
C ASN A 291 -23.75 -0.15 9.26
N ASP A 292 -23.60 -0.09 7.95
CA ASP A 292 -23.13 1.09 7.19
C ASP A 292 -21.72 1.60 7.54
N VAL A 293 -20.87 0.78 8.18
CA VAL A 293 -19.46 1.08 8.45
C VAL A 293 -18.55 0.02 7.84
N VAL A 294 -17.31 0.37 7.60
CA VAL A 294 -16.27 -0.58 7.20
C VAL A 294 -15.89 -1.42 8.41
N ASP A 295 -16.21 -2.73 8.36
CA ASP A 295 -15.90 -3.69 9.42
C ASP A 295 -14.53 -4.33 9.22
N GLN A 296 -14.19 -4.67 7.98
CA GLN A 296 -12.88 -5.24 7.65
C GLN A 296 -12.42 -4.83 6.26
N VAL A 297 -11.12 -4.58 6.13
CA VAL A 297 -10.43 -4.36 4.84
C VAL A 297 -9.36 -5.43 4.69
N ARG A 298 -9.36 -6.14 3.56
CA ARG A 298 -8.37 -7.14 3.22
C ARG A 298 -7.71 -6.77 1.90
N LEU A 299 -6.39 -6.78 1.90
CA LEU A 299 -5.56 -6.57 0.71
C LEU A 299 -4.97 -7.91 0.29
N ALA A 300 -5.09 -8.27 -0.97
CA ALA A 300 -4.51 -9.51 -1.46
C ALA A 300 -3.72 -9.31 -2.76
N GLY A 301 -2.73 -10.17 -2.95
CA GLY A 301 -1.91 -10.13 -4.15
C GLY A 301 -0.88 -11.25 -4.19
N THR A 302 -0.14 -11.26 -5.29
CA THR A 302 0.98 -12.16 -5.55
C THR A 302 2.28 -11.39 -5.53
N ALA A 303 3.42 -12.09 -5.55
CA ALA A 303 4.72 -11.49 -5.82
C ALA A 303 5.62 -12.49 -6.54
N THR A 304 6.51 -11.97 -7.38
CA THR A 304 7.47 -12.79 -8.13
C THR A 304 8.88 -12.36 -7.80
N GLN A 305 9.73 -13.33 -7.40
CA GLN A 305 11.14 -13.05 -7.09
C GLN A 305 11.92 -12.69 -8.36
N VAL A 306 12.69 -11.61 -8.29
CA VAL A 306 13.52 -11.10 -9.40
C VAL A 306 15.00 -11.36 -9.15
N MET A 307 15.52 -10.94 -8.00
CA MET A 307 16.93 -11.05 -7.65
C MET A 307 17.10 -11.64 -6.25
N HIS A 308 18.31 -12.11 -5.97
CA HIS A 308 18.76 -12.45 -4.62
C HIS A 308 20.26 -12.23 -4.51
N GLY A 309 20.73 -12.03 -3.30
CA GLY A 309 22.15 -11.78 -3.03
C GLY A 309 22.40 -11.49 -1.55
N PHE A 310 23.53 -10.83 -1.31
CA PHE A 310 23.93 -10.37 0.02
C PHE A 310 24.27 -8.87 -0.04
N ILE A 311 23.94 -8.17 1.03
CA ILE A 311 24.35 -6.79 1.24
C ILE A 311 25.33 -6.74 2.42
N SER A 312 26.45 -6.05 2.25
CA SER A 312 27.48 -5.88 3.28
C SER A 312 27.25 -4.57 4.05
N LEU A 313 27.39 -4.62 5.38
CA LEU A 313 27.23 -3.51 6.30
C LEU A 313 28.53 -3.19 7.05
#